data_5be46259c75a14519e136ae5f982007d
#
_entry.id   5be46259c75a14519e136ae5f982007d
#
_cell.length_a   1.000
_cell.length_b   1.000
_cell.length_c   1.000
_cell.angle_alpha   90.00
_cell.angle_beta   90.00
_cell.angle_gamma   90.00
#
_symmetry.space_group_name_H-M   'P 1'
#
loop_
_entity.id
_entity.type
_entity.pdbx_description
1 polymer ?
#
loop_
_entity_poly.entity_id
_entity_poly.type
_entity_poly.pdbx_seq_one_letter_code
_entity_poly.pdbx_strand_id
1 'polypeptide(L)'
;MNRLLYIILSLLFVPFGAEQLMAQSDSLSHYLEVAAQNNPGIRAAYQNYQASLQQIPQAGALPDLQLDMGFYAQPMDIIDGKQVADFTLMQMFPWFGARKAARNEAEHMSDVAFEQYR
;
A
#
# COMPACT_ATOMS: atom_id res chain seq x y z
N MET A 1 40.83 -54.32 -33.88
CA MET A 1 40.66 -54.37 -32.42
C MET A 1 40.73 -52.93 -31.80
N ASN A 2 41.50 -52.03 -32.39
CA ASN A 2 41.66 -50.68 -31.82
C ASN A 2 40.55 -49.68 -32.11
N ARG A 3 39.69 -49.90 -33.11
CA ARG A 3 38.58 -48.97 -33.43
C ARG A 3 37.41 -49.06 -32.45
N LEU A 4 37.15 -50.20 -31.89
CA LEU A 4 36.14 -50.41 -30.83
C LEU A 4 36.54 -49.79 -29.51
N LEU A 5 37.83 -49.73 -29.21
CA LEU A 5 38.35 -49.10 -27.99
C LEU A 5 38.19 -47.57 -27.99
N TYR A 6 38.32 -46.93 -29.17
CA TYR A 6 38.09 -45.48 -29.32
C TYR A 6 36.61 -45.12 -29.23
N ILE A 7 35.69 -45.99 -29.70
CA ILE A 7 34.28 -45.76 -29.57
C ILE A 7 33.82 -45.87 -28.11
N ILE A 8 34.33 -46.83 -27.37
CA ILE A 8 34.03 -47.01 -25.94
C ILE A 8 34.62 -45.83 -25.14
N LEU A 9 35.80 -45.35 -25.48
CA LEU A 9 36.45 -44.21 -24.81
C LEU A 9 35.75 -42.88 -25.11
N SER A 10 35.17 -42.69 -26.30
CA SER A 10 34.40 -41.49 -26.66
C SER A 10 32.99 -41.46 -26.03
N LEU A 11 32.42 -42.64 -25.71
CA LEU A 11 31.10 -42.73 -25.04
C LEU A 11 31.22 -42.43 -23.54
N LEU A 12 32.42 -42.44 -22.96
CA LEU A 12 32.66 -42.11 -21.54
C LEU A 12 32.80 -40.59 -21.29
N PHE A 13 32.89 -39.79 -22.36
CA PHE A 13 32.97 -38.34 -22.29
C PHE A 13 31.58 -37.71 -22.49
N VAL A 14 30.59 -38.13 -21.68
CA VAL A 14 29.33 -37.44 -21.54
C VAL A 14 29.60 -36.15 -20.76
N PRO A 15 29.24 -34.96 -21.26
CA PRO A 15 29.45 -33.70 -20.55
C PRO A 15 28.56 -33.67 -19.30
N PHE A 16 29.15 -33.92 -18.15
CA PHE A 16 28.53 -33.79 -16.81
C PHE A 16 28.46 -32.32 -16.39
N GLY A 17 28.15 -31.41 -17.33
CA GLY A 17 28.26 -29.97 -17.12
C GLY A 17 27.00 -29.14 -17.17
N ALA A 18 25.82 -29.73 -17.49
CA ALA A 18 24.62 -28.93 -17.76
C ALA A 18 23.65 -28.79 -16.56
N GLU A 19 23.82 -29.54 -15.49
CA GLU A 19 22.87 -29.51 -14.39
C GLU A 19 23.21 -28.49 -13.28
N GLN A 20 24.39 -27.92 -13.28
CA GLN A 20 24.81 -26.98 -12.22
C GLN A 20 24.31 -25.55 -12.39
N LEU A 21 23.87 -25.16 -13.59
CA LEU A 21 23.39 -23.81 -13.85
C LEU A 21 21.95 -23.54 -13.33
N MET A 22 21.15 -24.60 -13.19
CA MET A 22 19.79 -24.45 -12.67
C MET A 22 19.74 -24.39 -11.12
N ALA A 23 20.68 -25.02 -10.44
CA ALA A 23 20.74 -25.02 -8.97
C ALA A 23 21.16 -23.67 -8.37
N GLN A 24 21.91 -22.83 -9.12
CA GLN A 24 22.33 -21.50 -8.65
C GLN A 24 21.23 -20.46 -8.74
N SER A 25 20.33 -20.56 -9.73
CA SER A 25 19.22 -19.62 -9.85
C SER A 25 18.16 -19.84 -8.77
N ASP A 26 17.92 -21.10 -8.39
CA ASP A 26 16.95 -21.47 -7.36
C ASP A 26 17.42 -21.05 -5.96
N SER A 27 18.72 -21.19 -5.67
CA SER A 27 19.29 -20.72 -4.40
C SER A 27 19.32 -19.20 -4.27
N LEU A 28 19.57 -18.46 -5.36
CA LEU A 28 19.57 -17.00 -5.35
C LEU A 28 18.16 -16.46 -5.10
N SER A 29 17.15 -16.99 -5.78
CA SER A 29 15.76 -16.58 -5.57
C SER A 29 15.30 -16.84 -4.15
N HIS A 30 15.69 -17.98 -3.56
CA HIS A 30 15.41 -18.29 -2.16
C HIS A 30 16.07 -17.29 -1.19
N TYR A 31 17.35 -16.97 -1.40
CA TYR A 31 18.03 -15.98 -0.54
C TYR A 31 17.45 -14.58 -0.68
N LEU A 32 17.04 -14.17 -1.88
CA LEU A 32 16.36 -12.89 -2.11
C LEU A 32 15.00 -12.85 -1.41
N GLU A 33 14.23 -13.93 -1.45
CA GLU A 33 12.95 -14.03 -0.75
C GLU A 33 13.13 -13.95 0.77
N VAL A 34 14.08 -14.69 1.33
CA VAL A 34 14.41 -14.64 2.77
C VAL A 34 14.90 -13.24 3.17
N ALA A 35 15.74 -12.61 2.35
CA ALA A 35 16.22 -11.25 2.59
C ALA A 35 15.07 -10.24 2.55
N ALA A 36 14.15 -10.35 1.58
CA ALA A 36 12.98 -9.48 1.46
C ALA A 36 12.05 -9.62 2.67
N GLN A 37 11.78 -10.85 3.12
CA GLN A 37 10.93 -11.10 4.29
C GLN A 37 11.52 -10.58 5.59
N ASN A 38 12.84 -10.58 5.73
CA ASN A 38 13.54 -10.15 6.95
C ASN A 38 14.04 -8.69 6.89
N ASN A 39 13.87 -7.99 5.77
CA ASN A 39 14.27 -6.60 5.65
C ASN A 39 13.18 -5.68 6.24
N PRO A 40 13.47 -4.97 7.34
CA PRO A 40 12.50 -4.06 7.94
C PRO A 40 12.12 -2.89 7.01
N GLY A 41 13.01 -2.48 6.12
CA GLY A 41 12.74 -1.44 5.12
C GLY A 41 11.67 -1.85 4.10
N ILE A 42 11.76 -3.06 3.57
CA ILE A 42 10.76 -3.61 2.63
C ILE A 42 9.41 -3.76 3.33
N ARG A 43 9.41 -4.26 4.56
CA ARG A 43 8.18 -4.39 5.35
C ARG A 43 7.53 -3.03 5.63
N ALA A 44 8.33 -2.02 5.97
CA ALA A 44 7.84 -0.66 6.18
C ALA A 44 7.27 -0.06 4.88
N ALA A 45 7.95 -0.21 3.76
CA ALA A 45 7.46 0.26 2.45
C ALA A 45 6.13 -0.43 2.07
N TYR A 46 6.02 -1.74 2.29
CA TYR A 46 4.77 -2.46 2.06
C TYR A 46 3.62 -1.96 2.96
N GLN A 47 3.88 -1.72 4.24
CA GLN A 47 2.87 -1.17 5.15
C GLN A 47 2.45 0.26 4.76
N ASN A 48 3.39 1.09 4.29
CA ASN A 48 3.09 2.41 3.76
C ASN A 48 2.19 2.32 2.51
N TYR A 49 2.47 1.40 1.61
CA TYR A 49 1.59 1.12 0.46
C TYR A 49 0.20 0.68 0.93
N GLN A 50 0.10 -0.25 1.87
CA GLN A 50 -1.20 -0.68 2.43
C GLN A 50 -1.95 0.50 3.09
N ALA A 51 -1.26 1.37 3.80
CA ALA A 51 -1.84 2.56 4.41
C ALA A 51 -2.37 3.54 3.33
N SER A 52 -1.61 3.75 2.24
CA SER A 52 -2.05 4.62 1.13
C SER A 52 -3.31 4.09 0.45
N LEU A 53 -3.45 2.78 0.28
CA LEU A 53 -4.67 2.16 -0.25
C LEU A 53 -5.90 2.46 0.63
N GLN A 54 -5.74 2.52 1.96
CA GLN A 54 -6.82 2.85 2.89
C GLN A 54 -7.19 4.35 2.87
N GLN A 55 -6.33 5.21 2.34
CA GLN A 55 -6.62 6.64 2.16
C GLN A 55 -7.59 6.90 0.99
N ILE A 56 -7.63 6.02 -0.01
CA ILE A 56 -8.50 6.17 -1.20
C ILE A 56 -9.99 6.31 -0.81
N PRO A 57 -10.59 5.40 -0.03
CA PRO A 57 -11.98 5.56 0.40
C PRO A 57 -12.18 6.77 1.31
N GLN A 58 -11.20 7.11 2.15
CA GLN A 58 -11.26 8.26 3.06
C GLN A 58 -11.27 9.58 2.29
N ALA A 59 -10.40 9.74 1.28
CA ALA A 59 -10.37 10.95 0.43
C ALA A 59 -11.69 11.19 -0.31
N GLY A 60 -12.43 10.13 -0.64
CA GLY A 60 -13.76 10.22 -1.26
C GLY A 60 -14.91 10.32 -0.26
N ALA A 61 -14.68 10.27 1.05
CA ALA A 61 -15.73 10.35 2.06
C ALA A 61 -16.32 11.78 2.16
N LEU A 62 -17.51 11.88 2.74
CA LEU A 62 -18.02 13.17 3.16
C LEU A 62 -17.28 13.63 4.43
N PRO A 63 -17.02 14.93 4.57
CA PRO A 63 -16.53 15.49 5.84
C PRO A 63 -17.47 15.15 6.99
N ASP A 64 -16.89 15.09 8.19
CA ASP A 64 -17.63 14.74 9.40
C ASP A 64 -18.75 15.75 9.69
N LEU A 65 -19.83 15.23 10.25
CA LEU A 65 -20.93 16.02 10.78
C LEU A 65 -20.46 16.71 12.06
N GLN A 66 -20.56 18.03 12.13
CA GLN A 66 -20.20 18.82 13.29
C GLN A 66 -21.45 19.19 14.07
N LEU A 67 -21.46 18.84 15.36
CA LEU A 67 -22.48 19.26 16.30
C LEU A 67 -21.83 20.14 17.36
N ASP A 68 -22.16 21.42 17.33
CA ASP A 68 -21.76 22.37 18.34
C ASP A 68 -22.88 22.56 19.36
N MET A 69 -22.53 22.51 20.64
CA MET A 69 -23.47 22.70 21.74
C MET A 69 -22.92 23.77 22.68
N GLY A 70 -23.60 24.90 22.71
CA GLY A 70 -23.30 26.01 23.62
C GLY A 70 -24.27 26.00 24.82
N PHE A 71 -23.71 26.19 26.03
CA PHE A 71 -24.51 26.39 27.25
C PHE A 71 -24.06 27.70 27.91
N TYR A 72 -25.02 28.59 28.16
CA TYR A 72 -24.73 29.90 28.73
C TYR A 72 -24.98 29.87 30.24
N ALA A 73 -23.92 30.06 31.04
CA ALA A 73 -24.02 30.14 32.48
C ALA A 73 -24.85 31.36 32.94
N GLN A 74 -24.80 32.44 32.15
CA GLN A 74 -25.71 33.58 32.28
C GLN A 74 -26.56 33.64 31.02
N PRO A 75 -27.91 33.59 31.13
CA PRO A 75 -28.79 33.66 29.98
C PRO A 75 -28.55 34.96 29.19
N MET A 76 -28.38 34.81 27.87
CA MET A 76 -28.22 35.93 26.97
C MET A 76 -29.62 36.45 26.59
N ASP A 77 -29.84 37.77 26.71
CA ASP A 77 -31.09 38.38 26.30
C ASP A 77 -31.19 38.42 24.76
N ILE A 78 -32.22 37.83 24.22
CA ILE A 78 -32.60 37.89 22.81
C ILE A 78 -33.97 38.56 22.65
N ILE A 79 -34.34 38.94 21.41
CA ILE A 79 -35.53 39.77 21.12
C ILE A 79 -36.78 39.14 21.73
N ASP A 80 -36.94 37.81 21.75
CA ASP A 80 -38.14 37.09 22.23
C ASP A 80 -37.88 36.24 23.49
N GLY A 81 -36.82 36.55 24.30
CA GLY A 81 -36.61 35.80 25.53
C GLY A 81 -35.18 35.72 25.98
N LYS A 82 -34.82 34.61 26.64
CA LYS A 82 -33.49 34.33 27.14
C LYS A 82 -32.94 33.06 26.56
N GLN A 83 -31.76 33.15 25.91
CA GLN A 83 -31.06 31.98 25.40
C GLN A 83 -30.20 31.38 26.50
N VAL A 84 -30.42 30.11 26.83
CA VAL A 84 -29.68 29.34 27.84
C VAL A 84 -28.80 28.26 27.21
N ALA A 85 -29.13 27.83 25.98
CA ALA A 85 -28.36 26.86 25.21
C ALA A 85 -28.57 27.09 23.72
N ASP A 86 -27.58 26.68 22.91
CA ASP A 86 -27.69 26.56 21.46
C ASP A 86 -27.17 25.21 20.99
N PHE A 87 -27.77 24.74 19.91
CA PHE A 87 -27.36 23.51 19.23
C PHE A 87 -27.24 23.83 17.75
N THR A 88 -26.04 23.72 17.24
CA THR A 88 -25.76 23.96 15.81
C THR A 88 -25.27 22.69 15.16
N LEU A 89 -25.99 22.21 14.16
CA LEU A 89 -25.60 21.06 13.36
C LEU A 89 -25.10 21.56 12.01
N MET A 90 -23.85 21.24 11.66
CA MET A 90 -23.20 21.70 10.46
C MET A 90 -22.67 20.50 9.66
N GLN A 91 -23.00 20.46 8.36
CA GLN A 91 -22.49 19.48 7.41
C GLN A 91 -21.91 20.20 6.20
N MET A 92 -20.62 19.98 5.94
CA MET A 92 -20.01 20.52 4.73
C MET A 92 -20.24 19.56 3.56
N PHE A 93 -20.74 20.08 2.46
CA PHE A 93 -20.88 19.37 1.19
C PHE A 93 -19.86 19.91 0.19
N PRO A 94 -18.79 19.14 -0.15
CA PRO A 94 -17.84 19.55 -1.16
C PRO A 94 -18.50 19.73 -2.52
N TRP A 95 -17.96 20.67 -3.33
CA TRP A 95 -18.44 20.93 -4.67
C TRP A 95 -18.43 19.67 -5.55
N PHE A 96 -19.32 19.64 -6.55
CA PHE A 96 -19.42 18.53 -7.50
C PHE A 96 -18.07 18.24 -8.15
N GLY A 97 -17.63 16.96 -8.09
CA GLY A 97 -16.34 16.51 -8.63
C GLY A 97 -15.15 16.60 -7.66
N ALA A 98 -15.20 17.45 -6.62
CA ALA A 98 -14.08 17.59 -5.68
C ALA A 98 -13.72 16.25 -4.99
N ARG A 99 -14.71 15.48 -4.56
CA ARG A 99 -14.52 14.15 -3.95
C ARG A 99 -13.93 13.14 -4.92
N LYS A 100 -14.33 13.19 -6.20
CA LYS A 100 -13.76 12.34 -7.25
C LYS A 100 -12.31 12.71 -7.51
N ALA A 101 -12.00 14.02 -7.58
CA ALA A 101 -10.63 14.49 -7.77
C ALA A 101 -9.73 14.09 -6.60
N ALA A 102 -10.18 14.26 -5.35
CA ALA A 102 -9.44 13.84 -4.17
C ALA A 102 -9.19 12.32 -4.12
N ARG A 103 -10.17 11.52 -4.54
CA ARG A 103 -10.02 10.07 -4.65
C ARG A 103 -8.98 9.67 -5.71
N ASN A 104 -9.03 10.30 -6.89
CA ASN A 104 -8.05 10.04 -7.96
C ASN A 104 -6.63 10.45 -7.52
N GLU A 105 -6.50 11.55 -6.78
CA GLU A 105 -5.22 11.96 -6.18
C GLU A 105 -4.68 10.89 -5.22
N ALA A 106 -5.54 10.38 -4.33
CA ALA A 106 -5.17 9.31 -3.40
C ALA A 106 -4.80 8.00 -4.14
N GLU A 107 -5.47 7.68 -5.25
CA GLU A 107 -5.13 6.55 -6.11
C GLU A 107 -3.70 6.71 -6.69
N HIS A 108 -3.38 7.86 -7.25
CA HIS A 108 -2.02 8.12 -7.77
C HIS A 108 -0.95 8.15 -6.67
N MET A 109 -1.28 8.62 -5.46
CA MET A 109 -0.37 8.53 -4.31
C MET A 109 -0.09 7.07 -3.92
N SER A 110 -1.09 6.20 -4.01
CA SER A 110 -0.90 4.77 -3.76
C SER A 110 -0.02 4.10 -4.81
N ASP A 111 -0.11 4.53 -6.08
CA ASP A 111 0.78 4.05 -7.15
C ASP A 111 2.25 4.45 -6.87
N VAL A 112 2.49 5.68 -6.41
CA VAL A 112 3.83 6.13 -6.00
C VAL A 112 4.36 5.31 -4.83
N ALA A 113 3.53 5.02 -3.83
CA ALA A 113 3.92 4.18 -2.69
C ALA A 113 4.23 2.74 -3.11
N PHE A 114 3.52 2.21 -4.11
CA PHE A 114 3.80 0.91 -4.71
C PHE A 114 5.14 0.88 -5.42
N GLU A 115 5.48 1.92 -6.22
CA GLU A 115 6.78 2.00 -6.89
C GLU A 115 7.94 2.13 -5.89
N GLN A 116 7.73 2.73 -4.72
CA GLN A 116 8.73 2.76 -3.65
C GLN A 116 8.94 1.42 -2.96
N TYR A 117 7.90 0.58 -2.95
CA TYR A 117 7.97 -0.77 -2.42
C TYR A 117 8.66 -1.74 -3.38
N ARG A 118 8.49 -1.55 -4.69
CA ARG A 118 8.99 -2.43 -5.76
C ARG A 118 10.51 -2.29 -5.98
#